data_d1c8813304135ce65ee7b4a36c149024
#
_entry.id   d1c8813304135ce65ee7b4a36c149024
#
_cell.length_a   1.000
_cell.length_b   1.000
_cell.length_c   1.000
_cell.angle_alpha   90.00
_cell.angle_beta   90.00
_cell.angle_gamma   90.00
#
_symmetry.space_group_name_H-M   'P 1'
#
loop_
_entity.id
_entity.type
_entity.pdbx_description
1 polymer ?
#
loop_
_entity_poly.entity_id
_entity_poly.type
_entity_poly.pdbx_seq_one_letter_code
_entity_poly.pdbx_strand_id
1 'polypeptide(L)'
;MPYYHVLIETNEPSEKYYELDKTDLSEIKDEFVIPYLKGEQFVFSGYFLDKAKVKRIVIGESACTSKEYVIEVRRRRGPNVFLPIPREGIIKRSDYTKDITRNILKECESLLQEATPKSEAPTVTSPKAPMDKSKVFIVHGHDGEAKEAVARFVEKIGLEAIILHEQASSGNTIIEKIEANSNVGFAIVLYTPCDEGASKGKKDQLKPRARQNVVFEHGYLIGKIGRKNVSALVKGDIETPTDISGVVYIKMDEGEAWKYQVAKEMKACGYEFDPSKLLE
;
A
#
# COMPACT_ATOMS: atom_id res chain seq x y z
N MET A 1 1.77 21.02 -23.50
CA MET A 1 0.90 20.19 -22.64
C MET A 1 0.77 20.89 -21.31
N PRO A 2 -0.37 20.88 -20.65
CA PRO A 2 -0.50 21.41 -19.30
C PRO A 2 0.22 20.50 -18.30
N TYR A 3 0.66 21.09 -17.20
CA TYR A 3 1.20 20.38 -16.03
C TYR A 3 0.24 20.55 -14.87
N TYR A 4 0.12 19.51 -14.07
CA TYR A 4 -0.75 19.49 -12.89
C TYR A 4 0.09 19.35 -11.63
N HIS A 5 -0.33 20.09 -10.61
CA HIS A 5 0.32 20.11 -9.30
C HIS A 5 -0.73 19.86 -8.23
N VAL A 6 -0.48 18.92 -7.35
CA VAL A 6 -1.42 18.57 -6.28
C VAL A 6 -0.79 18.89 -4.92
N LEU A 7 -1.56 19.54 -4.06
CA LEU A 7 -1.25 19.76 -2.65
C LEU A 7 -2.32 19.11 -1.81
N ILE A 8 -1.92 18.31 -0.85
CA ILE A 8 -2.78 17.82 0.23
C ILE A 8 -2.30 18.39 1.55
N GLU A 9 -3.19 19.10 2.24
CA GLU A 9 -3.01 19.55 3.62
C GLU A 9 -3.73 18.61 4.56
N THR A 10 -3.07 18.19 5.64
CA THR A 10 -3.65 17.29 6.64
C THR A 10 -4.17 18.04 7.86
N ASN A 11 -4.92 17.34 8.72
CA ASN A 11 -5.43 17.88 9.98
C ASN A 11 -4.34 18.06 11.02
N GLU A 12 -3.18 17.41 10.87
CA GLU A 12 -2.04 17.60 11.73
C GLU A 12 -1.33 18.94 11.43
N PRO A 13 -0.94 19.72 12.44
CA PRO A 13 -0.35 21.02 12.21
C PRO A 13 0.96 20.87 11.44
N SER A 14 1.01 21.51 10.28
CA SER A 14 2.17 21.66 9.38
C SER A 14 2.43 20.56 8.36
N GLU A 15 1.68 19.48 8.30
CA GLU A 15 1.92 18.46 7.27
C GLU A 15 1.24 18.84 5.95
N LYS A 16 2.09 19.01 4.94
CA LYS A 16 1.69 19.33 3.56
C LYS A 16 2.46 18.44 2.62
N TYR A 17 1.73 17.73 1.81
CA TYR A 17 2.29 16.82 0.81
C TYR A 17 2.08 17.40 -0.58
N TYR A 18 3.05 17.21 -1.47
CA TYR A 18 3.03 17.79 -2.80
C TYR A 18 3.40 16.73 -3.84
N GLU A 19 2.63 16.70 -4.92
CA GLU A 19 3.03 16.06 -6.16
C GLU A 19 3.01 17.10 -7.27
N LEU A 20 4.14 17.26 -7.95
CA LEU A 20 4.37 18.33 -8.91
C LEU A 20 4.66 17.76 -10.29
N ASP A 21 4.35 18.57 -11.32
CA ASP A 21 4.70 18.30 -12.72
C ASP A 21 4.06 17.02 -13.29
N LYS A 22 2.88 16.61 -12.78
CA LYS A 22 2.06 15.57 -13.38
C LYS A 22 1.58 16.00 -14.76
N THR A 23 1.51 15.11 -15.71
CA THR A 23 1.07 15.37 -17.09
C THR A 23 -0.26 14.71 -17.41
N ASP A 24 -0.71 13.78 -16.60
CA ASP A 24 -1.97 13.06 -16.75
C ASP A 24 -2.96 13.44 -15.64
N LEU A 25 -4.06 14.06 -16.05
CA LEU A 25 -5.14 14.44 -15.14
C LEU A 25 -6.00 13.23 -14.74
N SER A 26 -6.06 12.19 -15.58
CA SER A 26 -6.79 10.96 -15.28
C SER A 26 -6.16 10.23 -14.09
N GLU A 27 -4.82 10.15 -14.07
CA GLU A 27 -4.06 9.59 -12.95
C GLU A 27 -4.42 10.29 -11.63
N ILE A 28 -4.49 11.63 -11.63
CA ILE A 28 -4.86 12.42 -10.45
C ILE A 28 -6.29 12.10 -9.98
N LYS A 29 -7.23 11.96 -10.93
CA LYS A 29 -8.63 11.62 -10.62
C LYS A 29 -8.74 10.22 -10.01
N ASP A 30 -8.10 9.24 -10.64
CA ASP A 30 -8.24 7.83 -10.28
C ASP A 30 -7.47 7.48 -8.99
N GLU A 31 -6.26 8.01 -8.81
CA GLU A 31 -5.41 7.68 -7.67
C GLU A 31 -5.75 8.47 -6.40
N PHE A 32 -6.22 9.73 -6.53
CA PHE A 32 -6.40 10.61 -5.37
C PHE A 32 -7.83 11.09 -5.18
N VAL A 33 -8.47 11.62 -6.24
CA VAL A 33 -9.75 12.33 -6.10
C VAL A 33 -10.90 11.37 -5.88
N ILE A 34 -11.01 10.32 -6.70
CA ILE A 34 -12.07 9.32 -6.59
C ILE A 34 -12.00 8.55 -5.27
N PRO A 35 -10.84 8.02 -4.82
CA PRO A 35 -10.72 7.41 -3.51
C PRO A 35 -11.04 8.37 -2.35
N TYR A 36 -10.60 9.63 -2.43
CA TYR A 36 -10.95 10.65 -1.44
C TYR A 36 -12.46 10.90 -1.35
N LEU A 37 -13.15 11.02 -2.49
CA LEU A 37 -14.60 11.22 -2.54
C LEU A 37 -15.37 10.02 -2.00
N LYS A 38 -14.90 8.81 -2.29
CA LYS A 38 -15.46 7.56 -1.76
C LYS A 38 -15.16 7.33 -0.28
N GLY A 39 -14.24 8.10 0.33
CA GLY A 39 -13.77 7.87 1.69
C GLY A 39 -12.84 6.68 1.83
N GLU A 40 -12.27 6.22 0.73
CA GLU A 40 -11.27 5.15 0.67
C GLU A 40 -9.88 5.67 1.04
N GLN A 41 -8.99 4.76 1.45
CA GLN A 41 -7.59 5.09 1.68
C GLN A 41 -6.84 5.15 0.34
N PHE A 42 -5.95 6.11 0.18
CA PHE A 42 -5.12 6.28 -1.01
C PHE A 42 -3.67 6.65 -0.63
N VAL A 43 -2.76 6.44 -1.57
CA VAL A 43 -1.34 6.79 -1.41
C VAL A 43 -1.07 8.12 -2.10
N PHE A 44 -0.46 9.07 -1.40
CA PHE A 44 -0.05 10.34 -1.95
C PHE A 44 1.36 10.71 -1.47
N SER A 45 2.26 10.95 -2.40
CA SER A 45 3.69 11.25 -2.10
C SER A 45 4.34 10.22 -1.15
N GLY A 46 3.93 8.94 -1.26
CA GLY A 46 4.42 7.84 -0.42
C GLY A 46 3.74 7.69 0.94
N TYR A 47 2.72 8.51 1.24
CA TYR A 47 1.97 8.46 2.50
C TYR A 47 0.56 7.91 2.30
N PHE A 48 0.09 7.08 3.23
CA PHE A 48 -1.28 6.59 3.27
C PHE A 48 -2.20 7.63 3.91
N LEU A 49 -3.06 8.20 3.10
CA LEU A 49 -4.05 9.20 3.50
C LEU A 49 -5.47 8.64 3.34
N ASP A 50 -6.36 9.16 4.16
CA ASP A 50 -7.81 8.95 4.08
C ASP A 50 -8.55 10.28 4.27
N LYS A 51 -9.84 10.28 3.99
CA LYS A 51 -10.66 11.50 4.10
C LYS A 51 -10.63 12.13 5.50
N ALA A 52 -10.48 11.32 6.56
CA ALA A 52 -10.45 11.83 7.94
C ALA A 52 -9.17 12.60 8.25
N LYS A 53 -8.05 12.23 7.62
CA LYS A 53 -6.75 12.92 7.77
C LYS A 53 -6.62 14.14 6.88
N VAL A 54 -7.31 14.17 5.74
CA VAL A 54 -7.21 15.26 4.76
C VAL A 54 -8.06 16.45 5.17
N LYS A 55 -7.40 17.58 5.38
CA LYS A 55 -8.04 18.89 5.63
C LYS A 55 -8.46 19.55 4.31
N ARG A 56 -7.59 19.48 3.29
CA ARG A 56 -7.78 20.18 2.02
C ARG A 56 -6.98 19.53 0.91
N ILE A 57 -7.59 19.44 -0.27
CA ILE A 57 -6.92 19.11 -1.54
C ILE A 57 -6.92 20.38 -2.40
N VAL A 58 -5.81 20.66 -3.08
CA VAL A 58 -5.67 21.70 -4.09
C VAL A 58 -5.06 21.08 -5.34
N ILE A 59 -5.71 21.28 -6.48
CA ILE A 59 -5.26 20.82 -7.79
C ILE A 59 -5.08 22.05 -8.67
N GLY A 60 -3.85 22.27 -9.10
CA GLY A 60 -3.49 23.40 -9.93
C GLY A 60 -3.05 22.97 -11.32
N GLU A 61 -3.46 23.70 -12.34
CA GLU A 61 -3.03 23.54 -13.73
C GLU A 61 -2.09 24.68 -14.12
N SER A 62 -0.95 24.37 -14.72
CA SER A 62 0.03 25.35 -15.19
C SER A 62 0.50 25.07 -16.61
N ALA A 63 1.03 26.10 -17.28
CA ALA A 63 1.67 25.99 -18.60
C ALA A 63 3.15 25.63 -18.52
N CYS A 64 3.77 25.69 -17.33
CA CYS A 64 5.19 25.39 -17.11
C CYS A 64 5.38 24.41 -15.95
N THR A 65 6.54 23.76 -15.95
CA THR A 65 6.93 22.90 -14.83
C THR A 65 7.30 23.72 -13.59
N SER A 66 7.25 23.07 -12.42
CA SER A 66 7.71 23.69 -11.18
C SER A 66 9.20 24.09 -11.21
N LYS A 67 10.02 23.44 -12.05
CA LYS A 67 11.43 23.81 -12.27
C LYS A 67 11.55 25.11 -13.07
N GLU A 68 10.79 25.22 -14.15
CA GLU A 68 10.77 26.43 -14.98
C GLU A 68 10.24 27.63 -14.20
N TYR A 69 9.19 27.42 -13.37
CA TYR A 69 8.72 28.42 -12.43
C TYR A 69 9.83 28.96 -11.53
N VAL A 70 10.64 28.09 -10.92
CA VAL A 70 11.76 28.53 -10.06
C VAL A 70 12.77 29.38 -10.85
N ILE A 71 13.11 28.96 -12.08
CA ILE A 71 14.06 29.69 -12.94
C ILE A 71 13.50 31.09 -13.28
N GLU A 72 12.22 31.17 -13.66
CA GLU A 72 11.60 32.42 -14.04
C GLU A 72 11.45 33.38 -12.86
N VAL A 73 11.00 32.89 -11.70
CA VAL A 73 10.93 33.72 -10.49
C VAL A 73 12.29 34.22 -10.05
N ARG A 74 13.34 33.39 -10.18
CA ARG A 74 14.72 33.82 -9.90
C ARG A 74 15.17 34.92 -10.84
N ARG A 75 14.89 34.80 -12.14
CA ARG A 75 15.20 35.81 -13.14
C ARG A 75 14.50 37.15 -12.84
N ARG A 76 13.25 37.12 -12.42
CA ARG A 76 12.47 38.35 -12.09
C ARG A 76 12.95 39.04 -10.81
N ARG A 77 13.53 38.28 -9.84
CA ARG A 77 14.03 38.83 -8.57
C ARG A 77 15.38 39.55 -8.70
N GLY A 78 16.12 39.29 -9.78
CA GLY A 78 17.44 39.88 -9.98
C GLY A 78 18.57 39.16 -9.21
N PRO A 79 19.85 39.51 -9.50
CA PRO A 79 21.02 38.74 -9.06
C PRO A 79 21.35 38.84 -7.56
N ASN A 80 20.80 39.81 -6.84
CA ASN A 80 21.18 40.08 -5.44
C ASN A 80 20.23 39.45 -4.40
N VAL A 81 19.27 38.61 -4.80
CA VAL A 81 18.33 37.98 -3.88
C VAL A 81 18.63 36.50 -3.74
N PHE A 82 19.26 36.10 -2.61
CA PHE A 82 19.66 34.73 -2.31
C PHE A 82 18.63 33.90 -1.55
N LEU A 83 17.36 34.31 -1.54
CA LEU A 83 16.31 33.52 -0.87
C LEU A 83 15.95 32.29 -1.71
N PRO A 84 15.90 31.10 -1.10
CA PRO A 84 15.47 29.88 -1.78
C PRO A 84 14.03 30.02 -2.27
N ILE A 85 13.77 29.55 -3.48
CA ILE A 85 12.44 29.52 -4.09
C ILE A 85 12.01 28.06 -4.10
N PRO A 86 11.07 27.66 -3.24
CA PRO A 86 10.60 26.28 -3.23
C PRO A 86 9.73 26.01 -4.47
N ARG A 87 9.90 24.84 -5.07
CA ARG A 87 9.13 24.41 -6.26
C ARG A 87 7.62 24.36 -5.99
N GLU A 88 7.25 23.99 -4.79
CA GLU A 88 5.87 23.90 -4.29
C GLU A 88 5.17 25.26 -4.28
N GLY A 89 5.94 26.34 -4.34
CA GLY A 89 5.43 27.70 -4.44
C GLY A 89 4.58 27.94 -5.68
N ILE A 90 4.75 27.15 -6.74
CA ILE A 90 3.97 27.27 -7.98
C ILE A 90 2.47 27.14 -7.72
N ILE A 91 2.03 26.22 -6.85
CA ILE A 91 0.60 25.98 -6.57
C ILE A 91 -0.10 27.21 -5.98
N LYS A 92 0.66 28.03 -5.23
CA LYS A 92 0.12 29.20 -4.53
C LYS A 92 0.15 30.48 -5.36
N ARG A 93 0.67 30.41 -6.56
CA ARG A 93 0.88 31.59 -7.44
C ARG A 93 -0.12 31.58 -8.58
N SER A 94 -1.15 32.42 -8.47
CA SER A 94 -2.21 32.56 -9.48
C SER A 94 -1.72 33.10 -10.85
N ASP A 95 -0.53 33.69 -10.88
CA ASP A 95 0.14 34.11 -12.12
C ASP A 95 0.80 32.95 -12.89
N TYR A 96 0.95 31.78 -12.27
CA TYR A 96 1.49 30.56 -12.89
C TYR A 96 0.51 29.41 -12.93
N THR A 97 -0.37 29.32 -11.93
CA THR A 97 -1.22 28.16 -11.73
C THR A 97 -2.69 28.56 -11.58
N LYS A 98 -3.54 27.96 -12.38
CA LYS A 98 -5.00 28.04 -12.26
C LYS A 98 -5.50 26.96 -11.32
N ASP A 99 -6.21 27.33 -10.27
CA ASP A 99 -6.87 26.35 -9.39
C ASP A 99 -8.06 25.71 -10.11
N ILE A 100 -7.98 24.41 -10.35
CA ILE A 100 -9.02 23.59 -11.00
C ILE A 100 -9.69 22.63 -10.03
N THR A 101 -9.37 22.68 -8.74
CA THR A 101 -9.82 21.74 -7.72
C THR A 101 -11.32 21.53 -7.74
N ARG A 102 -12.08 22.62 -7.73
CA ARG A 102 -13.56 22.56 -7.68
C ARG A 102 -14.17 21.89 -8.91
N ASN A 103 -13.58 22.13 -10.07
CA ASN A 103 -14.06 21.53 -11.32
C ASN A 103 -13.82 20.02 -11.32
N ILE A 104 -12.61 19.59 -10.91
CA ILE A 104 -12.25 18.18 -10.86
C ILE A 104 -13.08 17.44 -9.82
N LEU A 105 -13.27 18.00 -8.62
CA LEU A 105 -14.11 17.39 -7.59
C LEU A 105 -15.55 17.20 -8.10
N LYS A 106 -16.15 18.21 -8.70
CA LYS A 106 -17.50 18.13 -9.25
C LYS A 106 -17.63 17.12 -10.39
N GLU A 107 -16.65 17.07 -11.28
CA GLU A 107 -16.62 16.11 -12.37
C GLU A 107 -16.58 14.69 -11.85
N CYS A 108 -15.69 14.40 -10.88
CA CYS A 108 -15.59 13.09 -10.26
C CYS A 108 -16.84 12.74 -9.43
N GLU A 109 -17.45 13.71 -8.74
CA GLU A 109 -18.73 13.52 -8.04
C GLU A 109 -19.86 13.15 -9.02
N SER A 110 -19.93 13.82 -10.18
CA SER A 110 -20.92 13.51 -11.22
C SER A 110 -20.71 12.10 -11.79
N LEU A 111 -19.47 11.72 -12.09
CA LEU A 111 -19.13 10.37 -12.56
C LEU A 111 -19.54 9.30 -11.53
N LEU A 112 -19.35 9.58 -10.26
CA LEU A 112 -19.76 8.67 -9.18
C LEU A 112 -21.30 8.58 -9.04
N GLN A 113 -22.02 9.68 -9.36
CA GLN A 113 -23.50 9.71 -9.34
C GLN A 113 -24.12 9.02 -10.56
N GLU A 114 -23.52 9.15 -11.74
CA GLU A 114 -23.99 8.52 -12.97
C GLU A 114 -23.77 7.00 -12.97
N ALA A 115 -22.78 6.52 -12.22
CA ALA A 115 -22.52 5.09 -12.02
C ALA A 115 -23.51 4.40 -11.07
N THR A 116 -24.46 5.16 -10.44
CA THR A 116 -25.49 4.62 -9.56
C THR A 116 -26.87 4.66 -10.24
N PRO A 117 -27.49 3.55 -10.62
CA PRO A 117 -28.93 3.55 -10.95
C PRO A 117 -29.71 3.95 -9.70
N LYS A 118 -30.68 4.86 -9.87
CA LYS A 118 -31.59 5.33 -8.83
C LYS A 118 -32.25 4.14 -8.11
N SER A 119 -31.83 3.86 -6.91
CA SER A 119 -32.54 3.06 -5.93
C SER A 119 -32.14 3.57 -4.54
N GLU A 120 -33.15 3.78 -3.75
CA GLU A 120 -33.26 4.32 -2.39
C GLU A 120 -32.05 4.09 -1.47
N ALA A 121 -31.72 5.14 -0.66
CA ALA A 121 -30.66 5.13 0.31
C ALA A 121 -30.68 3.87 1.19
N PRO A 122 -29.57 3.19 1.26
CA PRO A 122 -29.03 2.78 2.53
C PRO A 122 -27.59 3.24 2.69
N THR A 123 -27.23 3.56 3.92
CA THR A 123 -25.86 3.59 4.43
C THR A 123 -25.11 2.37 3.90
N VAL A 124 -24.31 2.53 2.84
CA VAL A 124 -23.57 1.39 2.29
C VAL A 124 -22.09 1.74 2.27
N THR A 125 -21.40 1.25 3.29
CA THR A 125 -20.15 0.57 3.05
C THR A 125 -20.38 -0.33 1.83
N SER A 126 -19.70 -0.05 0.69
CA SER A 126 -19.65 -1.01 -0.41
C SER A 126 -19.27 -2.36 0.18
N PRO A 127 -20.04 -3.42 0.00
CA PRO A 127 -19.60 -4.72 0.44
C PRO A 127 -18.36 -5.04 -0.44
N LYS A 128 -17.17 -4.91 0.15
CA LYS A 128 -16.01 -5.67 -0.29
C LYS A 128 -16.57 -7.08 -0.51
N ALA A 129 -16.44 -7.63 -1.72
CA ALA A 129 -16.85 -9.03 -1.95
C ALA A 129 -16.37 -9.84 -0.74
N PRO A 130 -17.22 -10.65 -0.11
CA PRO A 130 -16.85 -11.31 1.13
C PRO A 130 -15.54 -12.01 0.92
N MET A 131 -14.53 -11.67 1.74
CA MET A 131 -13.20 -12.27 1.66
C MET A 131 -13.36 -13.78 1.72
N ASP A 132 -12.79 -14.48 0.77
CA ASP A 132 -12.81 -15.93 0.72
C ASP A 132 -11.98 -16.51 1.86
N LYS A 133 -12.64 -16.96 2.90
CA LYS A 133 -12.02 -17.56 4.09
C LYS A 133 -11.72 -19.04 3.93
N SER A 134 -11.95 -19.62 2.77
CA SER A 134 -11.48 -20.97 2.45
C SER A 134 -10.02 -20.99 2.00
N LYS A 135 -9.42 -19.82 1.73
CA LYS A 135 -8.11 -19.66 1.12
C LYS A 135 -7.17 -18.84 1.98
N VAL A 136 -5.89 -19.19 1.97
CA VAL A 136 -4.81 -18.49 2.64
C VAL A 136 -3.67 -18.22 1.68
N PHE A 137 -3.24 -16.99 1.62
CA PHE A 137 -2.13 -16.57 0.76
C PHE A 137 -0.79 -16.86 1.43
N ILE A 138 0.16 -17.47 0.71
CA ILE A 138 1.51 -17.75 1.21
C ILE A 138 2.53 -17.00 0.37
N VAL A 139 3.23 -16.07 1.01
CA VAL A 139 4.36 -15.33 0.45
C VAL A 139 5.66 -15.92 0.97
N HIS A 140 6.59 -16.23 0.08
CA HIS A 140 7.85 -16.86 0.44
C HIS A 140 9.03 -16.38 -0.40
N GLY A 141 10.25 -16.54 0.14
CA GLY A 141 11.51 -16.37 -0.59
C GLY A 141 11.97 -17.68 -1.24
N HIS A 142 13.24 -18.05 -1.02
CA HIS A 142 13.86 -19.24 -1.61
C HIS A 142 13.77 -20.49 -0.73
N ASP A 143 13.32 -20.36 0.52
CA ASP A 143 13.22 -21.50 1.47
C ASP A 143 12.00 -22.36 1.13
N GLY A 144 12.24 -23.40 0.32
CA GLY A 144 11.22 -24.35 -0.08
C GLY A 144 10.68 -25.19 1.08
N GLU A 145 11.52 -25.53 2.07
CA GLU A 145 11.11 -26.29 3.24
C GLU A 145 10.08 -25.54 4.09
N ALA A 146 10.38 -24.27 4.39
CA ALA A 146 9.45 -23.42 5.13
C ALA A 146 8.12 -23.21 4.37
N LYS A 147 8.19 -23.02 3.06
CA LYS A 147 7.01 -22.91 2.18
C LYS A 147 6.14 -24.16 2.28
N GLU A 148 6.72 -25.34 2.07
CA GLU A 148 6.00 -26.60 2.13
C GLU A 148 5.40 -26.88 3.51
N ALA A 149 6.14 -26.59 4.58
CA ALA A 149 5.65 -26.77 5.95
C ALA A 149 4.39 -25.93 6.21
N VAL A 150 4.39 -24.67 5.75
CA VAL A 150 3.23 -23.77 5.90
C VAL A 150 2.06 -24.17 4.99
N ALA A 151 2.34 -24.57 3.75
CA ALA A 151 1.29 -25.03 2.83
C ALA A 151 0.58 -26.28 3.39
N ARG A 152 1.34 -27.28 3.83
CA ARG A 152 0.78 -28.48 4.47
C ARG A 152 -0.01 -28.18 5.74
N PHE A 153 0.44 -27.24 6.55
CA PHE A 153 -0.32 -26.80 7.72
C PHE A 153 -1.68 -26.22 7.33
N VAL A 154 -1.72 -25.30 6.32
CA VAL A 154 -2.96 -24.69 5.82
C VAL A 154 -3.91 -25.76 5.27
N GLU A 155 -3.40 -26.69 4.47
CA GLU A 155 -4.19 -27.79 3.89
C GLU A 155 -4.71 -28.75 4.96
N LYS A 156 -3.89 -29.06 5.97
CA LYS A 156 -4.25 -29.96 7.08
C LYS A 156 -5.44 -29.44 7.87
N ILE A 157 -5.53 -28.14 8.09
CA ILE A 157 -6.69 -27.52 8.75
C ILE A 157 -7.91 -27.35 7.83
N GLY A 158 -7.83 -27.82 6.58
CA GLY A 158 -8.92 -27.86 5.61
C GLY A 158 -9.10 -26.61 4.78
N LEU A 159 -8.06 -25.78 4.65
CA LEU A 159 -8.05 -24.57 3.84
C LEU A 159 -7.18 -24.76 2.58
N GLU A 160 -7.40 -23.93 1.57
CA GLU A 160 -6.61 -23.91 0.33
C GLU A 160 -5.39 -22.98 0.48
N ALA A 161 -4.19 -23.52 0.26
CA ALA A 161 -2.96 -22.73 0.24
C ALA A 161 -2.72 -22.12 -1.15
N ILE A 162 -2.68 -20.80 -1.26
CA ILE A 162 -2.36 -20.09 -2.50
C ILE A 162 -0.92 -19.62 -2.47
N ILE A 163 -0.06 -20.24 -3.28
CA ILE A 163 1.36 -19.91 -3.39
C ILE A 163 1.59 -19.07 -4.65
N LEU A 164 2.05 -17.84 -4.47
CA LEU A 164 2.12 -16.84 -5.54
C LEU A 164 3.05 -17.25 -6.71
N HIS A 165 4.21 -17.85 -6.41
CA HIS A 165 5.19 -18.23 -7.42
C HIS A 165 4.79 -19.45 -8.25
N GLU A 166 3.85 -20.25 -7.79
CA GLU A 166 3.37 -21.46 -8.48
C GLU A 166 2.21 -21.16 -9.44
N GLN A 167 1.60 -19.96 -9.33
CA GLN A 167 0.57 -19.51 -10.26
C GLN A 167 1.18 -19.23 -11.65
N ALA A 168 0.57 -19.75 -12.70
CA ALA A 168 1.02 -19.58 -14.07
C ALA A 168 1.28 -18.11 -14.42
N SER A 169 2.47 -17.84 -14.95
CA SER A 169 2.92 -16.44 -15.14
C SER A 169 2.26 -15.72 -16.32
N SER A 170 1.36 -16.28 -17.05
CA SER A 170 0.57 -15.69 -18.18
C SER A 170 0.98 -14.27 -18.66
N GLY A 171 2.23 -13.85 -18.44
CA GLY A 171 2.74 -12.49 -18.66
C GLY A 171 2.45 -11.49 -17.54
N ASN A 172 1.77 -11.87 -16.47
CA ASN A 172 1.35 -10.98 -15.40
C ASN A 172 2.51 -10.63 -14.45
N THR A 173 2.52 -9.37 -14.00
CA THR A 173 3.40 -8.91 -12.93
C THR A 173 3.02 -9.56 -11.59
N ILE A 174 3.90 -9.47 -10.59
CA ILE A 174 3.63 -9.94 -9.22
C ILE A 174 2.37 -9.26 -8.65
N ILE A 175 2.21 -7.96 -8.91
CA ILE A 175 1.04 -7.18 -8.45
C ILE A 175 -0.24 -7.73 -9.07
N GLU A 176 -0.28 -7.95 -10.38
CA GLU A 176 -1.46 -8.50 -11.07
C GLU A 176 -1.82 -9.91 -10.58
N LYS A 177 -0.82 -10.73 -10.26
CA LYS A 177 -1.05 -12.06 -9.64
C LYS A 177 -1.64 -11.96 -8.24
N ILE A 178 -1.14 -11.02 -7.42
CA ILE A 178 -1.72 -10.75 -6.10
C ILE A 178 -3.15 -10.24 -6.26
N GLU A 179 -3.42 -9.36 -7.23
CA GLU A 179 -4.74 -8.80 -7.48
C GLU A 179 -5.75 -9.84 -7.95
N ALA A 180 -5.36 -10.69 -8.88
CA ALA A 180 -6.20 -11.78 -9.38
C ALA A 180 -6.59 -12.78 -8.26
N ASN A 181 -5.74 -12.95 -7.25
CA ASN A 181 -5.96 -13.84 -6.12
C ASN A 181 -6.27 -13.11 -4.80
N SER A 182 -6.48 -11.80 -4.83
CA SER A 182 -6.58 -10.93 -3.62
C SER A 182 -7.91 -11.05 -2.86
N ASN A 183 -8.82 -11.92 -3.27
CA ASN A 183 -10.05 -12.19 -2.52
C ASN A 183 -9.84 -13.14 -1.33
N VAL A 184 -8.60 -13.34 -0.89
CA VAL A 184 -8.28 -14.14 0.30
C VAL A 184 -8.47 -13.33 1.57
N GLY A 185 -8.94 -13.97 2.62
CA GLY A 185 -9.17 -13.34 3.93
C GLY A 185 -7.93 -13.29 4.83
N PHE A 186 -6.85 -14.03 4.53
CA PHE A 186 -5.65 -14.09 5.35
C PHE A 186 -4.39 -14.36 4.53
N ALA A 187 -3.26 -13.82 4.97
CA ALA A 187 -1.96 -14.08 4.36
C ALA A 187 -0.90 -14.46 5.41
N ILE A 188 -0.04 -15.40 5.05
CA ILE A 188 1.16 -15.81 5.82
C ILE A 188 2.38 -15.42 5.00
N VAL A 189 3.26 -14.61 5.58
CA VAL A 189 4.48 -14.13 4.93
C VAL A 189 5.71 -14.74 5.60
N LEU A 190 6.52 -15.47 4.82
CA LEU A 190 7.69 -16.19 5.30
C LEU A 190 8.92 -15.29 5.23
N TYR A 191 9.42 -14.90 6.39
CA TYR A 191 10.69 -14.22 6.58
C TYR A 191 11.77 -15.25 6.84
N THR A 192 12.53 -15.59 5.81
CA THR A 192 13.63 -16.57 5.85
C THR A 192 14.94 -15.92 5.40
N PRO A 193 16.12 -16.42 5.84
CA PRO A 193 17.42 -15.80 5.55
C PRO A 193 17.85 -16.02 4.08
N CYS A 194 17.13 -15.41 3.14
CA CYS A 194 17.37 -15.56 1.70
C CYS A 194 18.41 -14.59 1.16
N ASP A 195 18.51 -13.40 1.75
CA ASP A 195 19.41 -12.32 1.36
C ASP A 195 20.24 -11.86 2.56
N GLU A 196 21.32 -11.12 2.27
CA GLU A 196 22.11 -10.44 3.29
C GLU A 196 22.11 -8.92 3.01
N GLY A 197 22.15 -8.11 4.05
CA GLY A 197 22.18 -6.67 3.91
C GLY A 197 22.83 -5.94 5.08
N ALA A 198 23.32 -4.73 4.79
CA ALA A 198 23.82 -3.81 5.78
C ALA A 198 23.57 -2.36 5.35
N SER A 199 23.61 -1.44 6.32
CA SER A 199 23.59 -0.01 6.02
C SER A 199 24.80 0.40 5.17
N LYS A 200 24.62 1.40 4.30
CA LYS A 200 25.70 1.93 3.48
C LYS A 200 26.92 2.30 4.34
N GLY A 201 28.09 1.79 3.99
CA GLY A 201 29.36 2.01 4.71
C GLY A 201 29.67 0.97 5.80
N LYS A 202 28.77 -0.02 6.08
CA LYS A 202 28.97 -1.08 7.06
C LYS A 202 28.96 -2.47 6.40
N LYS A 203 29.76 -2.63 5.34
CA LYS A 203 29.82 -3.87 4.54
C LYS A 203 30.27 -5.10 5.33
N ASP A 204 30.98 -4.89 6.40
CA ASP A 204 31.50 -5.90 7.37
C ASP A 204 30.44 -6.32 8.43
N GLN A 205 29.26 -5.72 8.42
CA GLN A 205 28.14 -5.99 9.34
C GLN A 205 26.91 -6.50 8.59
N LEU A 206 27.10 -7.36 7.59
CA LEU A 206 25.99 -7.99 6.89
C LEU A 206 25.15 -8.81 7.87
N LYS A 207 23.84 -8.66 7.75
CA LYS A 207 22.85 -9.46 8.51
C LYS A 207 21.95 -10.22 7.54
N PRO A 208 21.58 -11.46 7.88
CA PRO A 208 20.54 -12.17 7.14
C PRO A 208 19.24 -11.39 7.14
N ARG A 209 18.53 -11.40 6.02
CA ARG A 209 17.22 -10.76 5.89
C ARG A 209 16.35 -11.49 4.87
N ALA A 210 15.07 -11.24 4.95
CA ALA A 210 14.14 -11.71 3.93
C ALA A 210 14.44 -11.04 2.56
N ARG A 211 14.10 -11.75 1.49
CA ARG A 211 14.18 -11.22 0.14
C ARG A 211 13.37 -9.93 0.00
N GLN A 212 13.88 -8.96 -0.75
CA GLN A 212 13.23 -7.66 -0.95
C GLN A 212 11.79 -7.78 -1.48
N ASN A 213 11.55 -8.72 -2.40
CA ASN A 213 10.20 -8.96 -2.92
C ASN A 213 9.23 -9.42 -1.81
N VAL A 214 9.65 -10.27 -0.89
CA VAL A 214 8.83 -10.71 0.26
C VAL A 214 8.44 -9.52 1.13
N VAL A 215 9.36 -8.60 1.39
CA VAL A 215 9.08 -7.39 2.17
C VAL A 215 8.08 -6.47 1.44
N PHE A 216 8.25 -6.32 0.12
CA PHE A 216 7.32 -5.55 -0.73
C PHE A 216 5.92 -6.18 -0.72
N GLU A 217 5.82 -7.49 -0.95
CA GLU A 217 4.55 -8.24 -0.98
C GLU A 217 3.86 -8.18 0.39
N HIS A 218 4.61 -8.23 1.48
CA HIS A 218 4.09 -8.05 2.84
C HIS A 218 3.42 -6.69 3.00
N GLY A 219 4.11 -5.60 2.64
CA GLY A 219 3.57 -4.25 2.70
C GLY A 219 2.31 -4.09 1.84
N TYR A 220 2.32 -4.64 0.63
CA TYR A 220 1.18 -4.63 -0.27
C TYR A 220 -0.04 -5.36 0.34
N LEU A 221 0.15 -6.57 0.90
CA LEU A 221 -0.92 -7.35 1.52
C LEU A 221 -1.50 -6.65 2.76
N ILE A 222 -0.65 -6.02 3.59
CA ILE A 222 -1.12 -5.20 4.71
C ILE A 222 -2.07 -4.10 4.22
N GLY A 223 -1.73 -3.41 3.14
CA GLY A 223 -2.57 -2.39 2.53
C GLY A 223 -3.87 -2.95 1.93
N LYS A 224 -3.80 -4.12 1.31
CA LYS A 224 -4.92 -4.73 0.56
C LYS A 224 -5.97 -5.40 1.45
N ILE A 225 -5.55 -6.28 2.36
CA ILE A 225 -6.46 -7.08 3.19
C ILE A 225 -6.51 -6.60 4.65
N GLY A 226 -5.67 -5.64 5.02
CA GLY A 226 -5.55 -5.10 6.37
C GLY A 226 -4.56 -5.87 7.24
N ARG A 227 -3.80 -5.15 8.08
CA ARG A 227 -2.70 -5.71 8.87
C ARG A 227 -3.09 -6.85 9.81
N LYS A 228 -4.33 -6.86 10.32
CA LYS A 228 -4.85 -7.93 11.19
C LYS A 228 -4.96 -9.28 10.49
N ASN A 229 -5.06 -9.26 9.17
CA ASN A 229 -5.22 -10.43 8.32
C ASN A 229 -3.88 -10.90 7.72
N VAL A 230 -2.75 -10.39 8.21
CA VAL A 230 -1.41 -10.75 7.74
C VAL A 230 -0.55 -11.14 8.93
N SER A 231 -0.01 -12.35 8.92
CA SER A 231 0.97 -12.83 9.89
C SER A 231 2.32 -13.09 9.23
N ALA A 232 3.40 -12.63 9.85
CA ALA A 232 4.75 -12.89 9.39
C ALA A 232 5.39 -14.02 10.22
N LEU A 233 5.80 -15.11 9.56
CA LEU A 233 6.58 -16.19 10.15
C LEU A 233 8.06 -15.93 9.93
N VAL A 234 8.85 -15.94 11.01
CA VAL A 234 10.28 -15.65 10.99
C VAL A 234 11.07 -16.91 11.31
N LYS A 235 11.87 -17.40 10.35
CA LYS A 235 12.78 -18.55 10.52
C LYS A 235 14.21 -18.03 10.72
N GLY A 236 14.82 -18.42 11.85
CA GLY A 236 16.19 -18.00 12.20
C GLY A 236 16.26 -16.60 12.80
N ASP A 237 17.50 -16.10 12.93
CA ASP A 237 17.80 -14.74 13.39
C ASP A 237 18.06 -13.84 12.19
N ILE A 238 17.06 -13.07 11.80
CA ILE A 238 17.11 -12.21 10.63
C ILE A 238 16.67 -10.80 10.94
N GLU A 239 17.16 -9.83 10.17
CA GLU A 239 16.70 -8.46 10.25
C GLU A 239 15.27 -8.35 9.70
N THR A 240 14.36 -7.80 10.51
CA THR A 240 12.97 -7.53 10.13
C THR A 240 12.68 -6.04 10.12
N PRO A 241 11.75 -5.56 9.27
CA PRO A 241 11.29 -4.18 9.33
C PRO A 241 10.72 -3.84 10.71
N THR A 242 11.26 -2.81 11.37
CA THR A 242 10.88 -2.39 12.74
C THR A 242 9.72 -1.41 12.77
N ASP A 243 9.51 -0.65 11.69
CA ASP A 243 8.56 0.45 11.65
C ASP A 243 7.12 0.05 11.27
N ILE A 244 6.87 -1.26 11.13
CA ILE A 244 5.54 -1.79 10.85
C ILE A 244 4.86 -2.12 12.18
N SER A 245 4.37 -1.10 12.90
CA SER A 245 3.67 -1.29 14.16
C SER A 245 2.39 -2.11 14.00
N GLY A 246 2.17 -3.09 14.88
CA GLY A 246 0.98 -3.94 14.90
C GLY A 246 0.98 -5.10 13.89
N VAL A 247 2.11 -5.41 13.28
CA VAL A 247 2.33 -6.68 12.57
C VAL A 247 2.71 -7.74 13.61
N VAL A 248 2.09 -8.91 13.48
CA VAL A 248 2.41 -10.07 14.32
C VAL A 248 3.56 -10.85 13.68
N TYR A 249 4.73 -10.77 14.28
CA TYR A 249 5.88 -11.61 13.93
C TYR A 249 5.87 -12.87 14.81
N ILE A 250 5.73 -14.03 14.19
CA ILE A 250 5.69 -15.34 14.84
C ILE A 250 6.99 -16.06 14.51
N LYS A 251 7.70 -16.53 15.54
CA LYS A 251 8.91 -17.34 15.32
C LYS A 251 8.53 -18.72 14.79
N MET A 252 9.09 -19.09 13.64
CA MET A 252 8.97 -20.45 13.10
C MET A 252 9.97 -21.36 13.79
N ASP A 253 9.55 -21.94 14.89
CA ASP A 253 10.36 -22.80 15.77
C ASP A 253 10.31 -24.27 15.32
N GLU A 254 11.34 -25.05 15.69
CA GLU A 254 11.42 -26.48 15.39
C GLU A 254 10.32 -27.30 16.12
N GLY A 255 9.84 -26.82 17.25
CA GLY A 255 8.74 -27.42 18.02
C GLY A 255 7.36 -27.15 17.43
N GLU A 256 7.30 -26.47 16.30
CA GLU A 256 6.06 -26.17 15.54
C GLU A 256 4.99 -25.37 16.31
N ALA A 257 5.33 -24.71 17.43
CA ALA A 257 4.39 -23.89 18.20
C ALA A 257 3.81 -22.72 17.37
N TRP A 258 4.50 -22.31 16.30
CA TRP A 258 4.03 -21.33 15.34
C TRP A 258 2.68 -21.71 14.70
N LYS A 259 2.40 -23.00 14.49
CA LYS A 259 1.12 -23.49 13.93
C LYS A 259 -0.06 -23.06 14.78
N TYR A 260 0.05 -23.23 16.10
CA TYR A 260 -0.98 -22.80 17.05
C TYR A 260 -1.15 -21.27 17.06
N GLN A 261 -0.04 -20.53 17.00
CA GLN A 261 -0.08 -19.07 17.00
C GLN A 261 -0.76 -18.52 15.72
N VAL A 262 -0.39 -19.05 14.55
CA VAL A 262 -1.05 -18.68 13.27
C VAL A 262 -2.52 -19.04 13.29
N ALA A 263 -2.87 -20.25 13.75
CA ALA A 263 -4.26 -20.68 13.87
C ALA A 263 -5.09 -19.74 14.77
N LYS A 264 -4.50 -19.25 15.87
CA LYS A 264 -5.14 -18.26 16.75
C LYS A 264 -5.41 -16.94 16.04
N GLU A 265 -4.45 -16.42 15.27
CA GLU A 265 -4.63 -15.19 14.49
C GLU A 265 -5.70 -15.39 13.40
N MET A 266 -5.69 -16.51 12.70
CA MET A 266 -6.71 -16.84 11.70
C MET A 266 -8.12 -16.91 12.30
N LYS A 267 -8.29 -17.54 13.49
CA LYS A 267 -9.57 -17.54 14.20
C LYS A 267 -10.03 -16.15 14.59
N ALA A 268 -9.12 -15.31 15.06
CA ALA A 268 -9.43 -13.90 15.36
C ALA A 268 -9.92 -13.10 14.13
N CYS A 269 -9.50 -13.53 12.92
CA CYS A 269 -9.96 -12.99 11.64
C CYS A 269 -11.24 -13.68 11.11
N GLY A 270 -11.83 -14.61 11.89
CA GLY A 270 -13.06 -15.29 11.58
C GLY A 270 -12.92 -16.46 10.60
N TYR A 271 -11.76 -17.11 10.56
CA TYR A 271 -11.59 -18.40 9.91
C TYR A 271 -12.13 -19.52 10.78
N GLU A 272 -12.84 -20.44 10.17
CA GLU A 272 -13.40 -21.62 10.84
C GLU A 272 -12.65 -22.87 10.38
N PHE A 273 -12.09 -23.61 11.30
CA PHE A 273 -11.45 -24.91 11.08
C PHE A 273 -11.44 -25.72 12.38
N ASP A 274 -11.31 -27.04 12.27
CA ASP A 274 -11.28 -27.95 13.40
C ASP A 274 -9.94 -27.87 14.14
N PRO A 275 -9.92 -27.43 15.43
CA PRO A 275 -8.68 -27.34 16.21
C PRO A 275 -8.00 -28.70 16.45
N SER A 276 -8.72 -29.81 16.41
CA SER A 276 -8.16 -31.14 16.64
C SER A 276 -7.10 -31.50 15.59
N LYS A 277 -7.28 -30.97 14.36
CA LYS A 277 -6.33 -31.14 13.26
C LYS A 277 -4.96 -30.47 13.47
N LEU A 278 -4.82 -29.65 14.50
CA LEU A 278 -3.54 -29.05 14.89
C LEU A 278 -2.67 -30.02 15.71
N LEU A 279 -3.30 -31.04 16.34
CA LEU A 279 -2.63 -31.96 17.27
C LEU A 279 -2.22 -33.28 16.61
N GLU A 280 -2.69 -33.57 15.41
CA GLU A 280 -2.29 -34.71 14.60
C GLU A 280 -1.00 -34.41 13.80
#